data_ae263e72406a4c973062ea6b5b2f8547
#
_entry.id   ae263e72406a4c973062ea6b5b2f8547
#
_cell.length_a   1.000
_cell.length_b   1.000
_cell.length_c   1.000
_cell.angle_alpha   90.00
_cell.angle_beta   90.00
_cell.angle_gamma   90.00
#
_symmetry.space_group_name_H-M   'P 1'
#
loop_
_entity.id
_entity.type
_entity.pdbx_description
1 polymer ?
#
loop_
_entity_poly.entity_id
_entity_poly.type
_entity_poly.pdbx_seq_one_letter_code
_entity_poly.pdbx_strand_id
1 'polypeptide(L)'
;MQYPTILEYVKAIQDAGNNLDKLAHLTPVLDNHGEPYHMSDDFAVVFKMQDKSTGKYYALKCFLKDQKECADDACYQIDDEQNMVGAYSHSTSAKNLDWELLVQSQDKVGKFPVLLADWIDEKSMITFLSVNEDMTTSTIHENFNEAITDEYGVTYSKDGRKLLRSPKELDGNYSIKKDTKIICDWAFEGCTSLRSLVVPESVISIGESAFDGCTSLSSLVIPNRVVSIKGNLFCGWYGELKCLSPYFIYENNVLFDKDKSTIISFRDQDTTSYVIPAGVTSIGDCAFEGCESLNSLVIPNSVTSIGESAFSFCI
;
A
#
# COMPACT_ATOMS: atom_id res chain seq x y z
N MET A 1 -23.22 2.44 15.16
CA MET A 1 -22.62 2.98 16.40
C MET A 1 -21.85 4.24 16.04
N GLN A 2 -21.93 5.34 16.78
CA GLN A 2 -21.10 6.51 16.44
C GLN A 2 -19.70 6.28 17.03
N TYR A 3 -18.69 6.26 16.18
CA TYR A 3 -17.30 6.10 16.59
C TYR A 3 -16.71 7.43 17.07
N PRO A 4 -15.70 7.41 17.96
CA PRO A 4 -15.00 8.59 18.44
C PRO A 4 -14.24 9.31 17.32
N THR A 5 -14.04 10.59 17.49
CA THR A 5 -13.14 11.41 16.69
C THR A 5 -11.68 11.13 17.05
N ILE A 6 -10.74 11.52 16.16
CA ILE A 6 -9.29 11.41 16.42
C ILE A 6 -8.94 12.10 17.74
N LEU A 7 -9.47 13.30 18.01
CA LEU A 7 -9.18 14.06 19.23
C LEU A 7 -9.65 13.34 20.51
N GLU A 8 -10.79 12.65 20.45
CA GLU A 8 -11.30 11.85 21.57
C GLU A 8 -10.42 10.62 21.81
N TYR A 9 -9.95 9.97 20.75
CA TYR A 9 -8.97 8.89 20.86
C TYR A 9 -7.63 9.37 21.43
N VAL A 10 -7.10 10.51 20.96
CA VAL A 10 -5.87 11.12 21.50
C VAL A 10 -5.97 11.30 23.01
N LYS A 11 -7.09 11.90 23.49
CA LYS A 11 -7.35 12.10 24.93
C LYS A 11 -7.43 10.78 25.70
N ALA A 12 -8.09 9.76 25.13
CA ALA A 12 -8.18 8.44 25.77
C ALA A 12 -6.81 7.76 25.87
N ILE A 13 -5.98 7.88 24.84
CA ILE A 13 -4.65 7.28 24.79
C ILE A 13 -3.63 8.03 25.66
N GLN A 14 -3.80 9.32 25.90
CA GLN A 14 -2.99 10.06 26.89
C GLN A 14 -3.03 9.41 28.29
N ASP A 15 -4.17 8.81 28.65
CA ASP A 15 -4.35 8.07 29.90
C ASP A 15 -4.61 6.56 29.63
N ALA A 16 -3.77 5.98 28.79
CA ALA A 16 -3.90 4.60 28.34
C ALA A 16 -4.00 3.58 29.48
N GLY A 17 -3.26 3.81 30.57
CA GLY A 17 -3.26 2.93 31.75
C GLY A 17 -4.63 2.77 32.43
N ASN A 18 -5.48 3.79 32.35
CA ASN A 18 -6.85 3.78 32.90
C ASN A 18 -7.92 3.46 31.83
N ASN A 19 -7.61 3.72 30.57
CA ASN A 19 -8.60 3.62 29.49
C ASN A 19 -8.46 2.34 28.67
N LEU A 20 -7.32 1.64 28.72
CA LEU A 20 -7.15 0.31 28.14
C LEU A 20 -7.40 -0.78 29.20
N ASP A 21 -7.95 -1.91 28.77
CA ASP A 21 -8.25 -3.05 29.65
C ASP A 21 -7.07 -4.04 29.70
N LYS A 22 -6.98 -4.94 28.73
CA LYS A 22 -5.90 -5.93 28.63
C LYS A 22 -4.56 -5.31 28.26
N LEU A 23 -4.57 -4.16 27.61
CA LEU A 23 -3.40 -3.43 27.12
C LEU A 23 -2.97 -2.27 28.06
N ALA A 24 -3.48 -2.19 29.29
CA ALA A 24 -3.17 -1.12 30.25
C ALA A 24 -1.67 -0.99 30.61
N HIS A 25 -0.86 -2.00 30.29
CA HIS A 25 0.60 -1.98 30.46
C HIS A 25 1.33 -1.21 29.35
N LEU A 26 0.65 -0.90 28.23
CA LEU A 26 1.21 -0.12 27.16
C LEU A 26 1.10 1.38 27.45
N THR A 27 2.13 2.12 27.08
CA THR A 27 2.18 3.58 27.21
C THR A 27 2.37 4.23 25.85
N PRO A 28 1.70 5.37 25.57
CA PRO A 28 1.90 6.04 24.29
C PRO A 28 3.33 6.58 24.17
N VAL A 29 3.88 6.48 22.98
CA VAL A 29 5.08 7.24 22.60
C VAL A 29 4.63 8.65 22.29
N LEU A 30 5.30 9.65 22.84
CA LEU A 30 4.93 11.05 22.62
C LEU A 30 5.72 11.62 21.43
N ASP A 31 5.09 12.53 20.71
CA ASP A 31 5.72 13.33 19.66
C ASP A 31 6.50 14.53 20.25
N ASN A 32 7.03 15.40 19.39
CA ASN A 32 7.81 16.57 19.78
C ASN A 32 6.96 17.66 20.49
N HIS A 33 5.63 17.54 20.49
CA HIS A 33 4.68 18.45 21.16
C HIS A 33 4.18 17.87 22.48
N GLY A 34 4.60 16.64 22.83
CA GLY A 34 4.16 15.94 24.05
C GLY A 34 2.80 15.25 23.91
N GLU A 35 2.28 15.13 22.70
CA GLU A 35 1.04 14.42 22.38
C GLU A 35 1.34 12.98 21.96
N PRO A 36 0.39 12.02 22.14
CA PRO A 36 0.55 10.67 21.61
C PRO A 36 0.88 10.66 20.13
N TYR A 37 2.03 10.10 19.76
CA TYR A 37 2.42 9.96 18.36
C TYR A 37 1.41 9.08 17.63
N HIS A 38 0.81 9.62 16.59
CA HIS A 38 -0.18 8.91 15.80
C HIS A 38 -0.14 9.26 14.32
N MET A 39 -0.70 8.37 13.52
CA MET A 39 -0.96 8.54 12.10
C MET A 39 -2.43 8.22 11.87
N SER A 40 -3.08 8.90 10.93
CA SER A 40 -4.51 8.70 10.68
C SER A 40 -4.86 8.86 9.21
N ASP A 41 -5.96 8.22 8.82
CA ASP A 41 -6.69 8.43 7.58
C ASP A 41 -8.17 8.70 7.89
N ASP A 42 -9.05 8.54 6.91
CA ASP A 42 -10.50 8.77 7.07
C ASP A 42 -11.22 7.66 7.85
N PHE A 43 -10.57 6.52 8.12
CA PHE A 43 -11.18 5.31 8.69
C PHE A 43 -10.62 4.93 10.04
N ALA A 44 -9.36 5.25 10.29
CA ALA A 44 -8.69 4.85 11.50
C ALA A 44 -7.61 5.85 11.95
N VAL A 45 -7.22 5.73 13.21
CA VAL A 45 -6.02 6.35 13.77
C VAL A 45 -5.17 5.25 14.40
N VAL A 46 -3.87 5.26 14.15
CA VAL A 46 -2.89 4.33 14.73
C VAL A 46 -1.95 5.07 15.64
N PHE A 47 -1.90 4.63 16.88
CA PHE A 47 -1.00 5.15 17.91
C PHE A 47 0.23 4.26 18.04
N LYS A 48 1.41 4.88 18.21
CA LYS A 48 2.63 4.17 18.60
C LYS A 48 2.65 3.99 20.10
N MET A 49 2.64 2.73 20.53
CA MET A 49 2.64 2.35 21.94
C MET A 49 3.95 1.65 22.31
N GLN A 50 4.35 1.73 23.56
CA GLN A 50 5.52 1.04 24.08
C GLN A 50 5.17 0.22 25.32
N ASP A 51 5.60 -1.02 25.35
CA ASP A 51 5.69 -1.81 26.58
C ASP A 51 7.02 -1.49 27.25
N LYS A 52 6.98 -0.76 28.34
CA LYS A 52 8.18 -0.35 29.09
C LYS A 52 8.92 -1.51 29.75
N SER A 53 8.24 -2.63 29.99
CA SER A 53 8.84 -3.81 30.63
C SER A 53 9.74 -4.58 29.67
N THR A 54 9.38 -4.62 28.39
CA THR A 54 10.10 -5.34 27.33
C THR A 54 10.89 -4.41 26.41
N GLY A 55 10.56 -3.11 26.40
CA GLY A 55 11.08 -2.13 25.46
C GLY A 55 10.49 -2.21 24.06
N LYS A 56 9.56 -3.15 23.82
CA LYS A 56 8.97 -3.41 22.52
C LYS A 56 7.93 -2.35 22.14
N TYR A 57 7.86 -2.02 20.85
CA TYR A 57 6.88 -1.08 20.32
C TYR A 57 5.73 -1.81 19.60
N TYR A 58 4.54 -1.22 19.71
CA TYR A 58 3.30 -1.72 19.12
C TYR A 58 2.55 -0.61 18.39
N ALA A 59 1.76 -1.00 17.41
CA ALA A 59 0.76 -0.17 16.73
C ALA A 59 -0.62 -0.50 17.29
N LEU A 60 -1.31 0.50 17.85
CA LEU A 60 -2.67 0.40 18.32
C LEU A 60 -3.59 1.13 17.36
N LYS A 61 -4.37 0.40 16.57
CA LYS A 61 -5.31 0.94 15.59
C LYS A 61 -6.69 1.08 16.21
N CYS A 62 -7.24 2.30 16.14
CA CYS A 62 -8.57 2.66 16.60
C CYS A 62 -9.40 3.10 15.39
N PHE A 63 -10.64 2.64 15.30
CA PHE A 63 -11.50 2.86 14.13
C PHE A 63 -12.33 4.12 14.27
N LEU A 64 -12.46 4.89 13.18
CA LEU A 64 -13.26 6.12 13.12
C LEU A 64 -14.67 5.87 12.58
N LYS A 65 -14.92 4.70 11.98
CA LYS A 65 -16.20 4.27 11.40
C LYS A 65 -16.47 2.79 11.70
N ASP A 66 -17.73 2.36 11.54
CA ASP A 66 -18.10 0.96 11.72
C ASP A 66 -17.44 0.10 10.63
N GLN A 67 -16.79 -0.98 11.05
CA GLN A 67 -16.18 -1.94 10.12
C GLN A 67 -17.23 -2.59 9.19
N LYS A 68 -18.50 -2.65 9.61
CA LYS A 68 -19.60 -3.16 8.78
C LYS A 68 -20.08 -2.17 7.72
N GLU A 69 -19.92 -0.85 7.95
CA GLU A 69 -20.19 0.17 6.93
C GLU A 69 -19.07 0.23 5.87
N CYS A 70 -17.90 -0.31 6.20
CA CYS A 70 -16.81 -0.52 5.23
C CYS A 70 -16.93 -1.87 4.52
N ALA A 71 -17.74 -2.81 5.04
CA ALA A 71 -17.83 -4.20 4.57
C ALA A 71 -18.98 -4.44 3.58
N ASP A 72 -19.76 -3.42 3.21
CA ASP A 72 -20.81 -3.61 2.19
C ASP A 72 -20.24 -3.79 0.77
N ASP A 73 -18.92 -3.67 0.58
CA ASP A 73 -18.29 -3.87 -0.74
C ASP A 73 -17.24 -4.99 -0.81
N ALA A 74 -16.85 -5.65 0.29
CA ALA A 74 -16.05 -6.87 0.20
C ALA A 74 -16.11 -7.67 1.50
N CYS A 75 -16.93 -8.74 1.52
CA CYS A 75 -16.93 -9.77 2.56
C CYS A 75 -15.53 -10.34 2.78
N TYR A 76 -14.88 -9.96 3.86
CA TYR A 76 -14.03 -10.87 4.60
C TYR A 76 -14.63 -11.05 5.97
N GLN A 77 -15.37 -12.16 6.12
CA GLN A 77 -15.58 -12.75 7.44
C GLN A 77 -14.18 -13.01 7.99
N ILE A 78 -13.85 -12.33 9.07
CA ILE A 78 -12.76 -12.75 9.94
C ILE A 78 -13.29 -14.00 10.61
N ASP A 79 -13.06 -15.16 9.98
CA ASP A 79 -13.15 -16.42 10.64
C ASP A 79 -12.05 -16.48 11.70
N ASP A 80 -12.45 -16.78 12.93
CA ASP A 80 -11.58 -16.94 14.06
C ASP A 80 -10.33 -17.77 13.69
N GLU A 81 -9.17 -17.25 14.04
CA GLU A 81 -7.88 -17.89 14.29
C GLU A 81 -6.89 -18.14 13.16
N GLN A 82 -7.17 -18.07 11.87
CA GLN A 82 -6.10 -18.29 10.87
C GLN A 82 -6.39 -17.58 9.53
N ASN A 83 -5.54 -16.62 9.19
CA ASN A 83 -5.31 -16.04 7.85
C ASN A 83 -5.63 -14.55 7.66
N MET A 84 -4.88 -13.70 8.36
CA MET A 84 -4.40 -12.46 7.74
C MET A 84 -3.07 -12.73 7.02
N VAL A 85 -3.06 -13.72 6.13
CA VAL A 85 -1.92 -14.10 5.30
C VAL A 85 -2.19 -13.66 3.88
N GLY A 86 -1.88 -12.40 3.60
CA GLY A 86 -1.97 -11.89 2.22
C GLY A 86 -1.27 -10.53 2.04
N ALA A 87 -1.28 -9.67 3.06
CA ALA A 87 -0.66 -8.34 2.95
C ALA A 87 0.59 -8.16 3.83
N TYR A 88 0.93 -9.14 4.66
CA TYR A 88 2.08 -9.09 5.56
C TYR A 88 2.94 -10.33 5.39
N SER A 89 3.78 -10.37 4.36
CA SER A 89 4.80 -11.42 4.22
C SER A 89 5.95 -11.30 5.24
N HIS A 90 5.82 -10.44 6.25
CA HIS A 90 6.75 -10.33 7.37
C HIS A 90 5.97 -10.36 8.69
N SER A 91 5.62 -11.58 9.14
CA SER A 91 5.45 -11.99 10.54
C SER A 91 4.99 -10.92 11.54
N THR A 92 3.78 -10.40 11.42
CA THR A 92 3.19 -9.65 12.51
C THR A 92 1.84 -10.26 12.89
N SER A 93 1.76 -10.85 14.08
CA SER A 93 0.51 -11.33 14.65
C SER A 93 -0.35 -10.13 15.07
N ALA A 94 -1.19 -9.62 14.18
CA ALA A 94 -2.20 -8.65 14.55
C ALA A 94 -3.30 -9.34 15.39
N LYS A 95 -3.71 -8.69 16.50
CA LYS A 95 -4.77 -9.18 17.37
C LYS A 95 -5.91 -8.18 17.43
N ASN A 96 -7.10 -8.62 17.05
CA ASN A 96 -8.31 -7.84 17.29
C ASN A 96 -8.72 -7.99 18.76
N LEU A 97 -9.02 -6.88 19.41
CA LEU A 97 -9.42 -6.84 20.81
C LEU A 97 -10.73 -6.05 20.92
N ASP A 98 -11.81 -6.79 21.13
CA ASP A 98 -13.15 -6.20 21.31
C ASP A 98 -13.25 -5.47 22.65
N TRP A 99 -13.89 -4.28 22.62
CA TRP A 99 -14.25 -3.49 23.80
C TRP A 99 -13.06 -3.12 24.70
N GLU A 100 -11.89 -2.89 24.11
CA GLU A 100 -10.62 -2.71 24.82
C GLU A 100 -10.41 -1.26 25.29
N LEU A 101 -10.75 -0.26 24.45
CA LEU A 101 -10.44 1.15 24.73
C LEU A 101 -11.68 1.90 25.19
N LEU A 102 -11.61 2.45 26.41
CA LEU A 102 -12.64 3.33 26.96
C LEU A 102 -12.41 4.75 26.46
N VAL A 103 -13.40 5.31 25.77
CA VAL A 103 -13.37 6.70 25.28
C VAL A 103 -14.51 7.47 25.89
N GLN A 104 -14.19 8.66 26.42
CA GLN A 104 -15.17 9.62 26.96
C GLN A 104 -15.35 10.75 25.95
N SER A 105 -16.54 10.86 25.38
CA SER A 105 -16.95 12.01 24.57
C SER A 105 -17.85 12.95 25.39
N GLN A 106 -18.17 14.13 24.85
CA GLN A 106 -19.00 15.12 25.56
C GLN A 106 -20.37 14.57 25.98
N ASP A 107 -20.91 13.60 25.23
CA ASP A 107 -22.27 13.08 25.44
C ASP A 107 -22.32 11.59 25.82
N LYS A 108 -21.22 10.84 25.71
CA LYS A 108 -21.23 9.38 25.94
C LYS A 108 -19.86 8.86 26.41
N VAL A 109 -19.92 7.84 27.22
CA VAL A 109 -18.77 6.98 27.58
C VAL A 109 -19.01 5.62 26.95
N GLY A 110 -18.03 5.12 26.19
CA GLY A 110 -18.14 3.82 25.52
C GLY A 110 -16.80 3.11 25.41
N LYS A 111 -16.84 1.77 25.34
CA LYS A 111 -15.68 0.96 24.99
C LYS A 111 -15.71 0.67 23.50
N PHE A 112 -14.54 0.72 22.87
CA PHE A 112 -14.37 0.50 21.44
C PHE A 112 -13.36 -0.60 21.16
N PRO A 113 -13.53 -1.34 20.06
CA PRO A 113 -12.57 -2.35 19.63
C PRO A 113 -11.30 -1.67 19.12
N VAL A 114 -10.17 -2.35 19.30
CA VAL A 114 -8.87 -1.93 18.79
C VAL A 114 -8.15 -3.11 18.15
N LEU A 115 -7.26 -2.82 17.22
CA LEU A 115 -6.37 -3.82 16.63
C LEU A 115 -4.95 -3.54 17.10
N LEU A 116 -4.29 -4.55 17.66
CA LEU A 116 -2.89 -4.46 18.11
C LEU A 116 -2.00 -5.24 17.16
N ALA A 117 -0.92 -4.60 16.70
CA ALA A 117 0.13 -5.22 15.90
C ALA A 117 1.52 -4.79 16.38
N ASP A 118 2.56 -5.49 15.96
CA ASP A 118 3.93 -5.06 16.19
C ASP A 118 4.21 -3.77 15.41
N TRP A 119 4.90 -2.81 16.04
CA TRP A 119 5.40 -1.63 15.34
C TRP A 119 6.70 -2.00 14.63
N ILE A 120 6.72 -1.91 13.31
CA ILE A 120 7.91 -2.19 12.51
C ILE A 120 8.57 -0.86 12.11
N ASP A 121 7.92 -0.10 11.25
CA ASP A 121 8.37 1.19 10.75
C ASP A 121 7.16 2.02 10.27
N GLU A 122 7.40 3.28 9.91
CA GLU A 122 6.32 4.17 9.46
C GLU A 122 5.65 3.70 8.16
N LYS A 123 6.40 3.08 7.24
CA LYS A 123 5.86 2.53 5.99
C LYS A 123 4.85 1.41 6.28
N SER A 124 5.25 0.46 7.11
CA SER A 124 4.37 -0.65 7.52
C SER A 124 3.14 -0.14 8.25
N MET A 125 3.26 0.97 9.01
CA MET A 125 2.14 1.57 9.71
C MET A 125 1.17 2.32 8.78
N ILE A 126 1.64 2.96 7.71
CA ILE A 126 0.77 3.55 6.69
C ILE A 126 -0.06 2.45 6.01
N THR A 127 0.57 1.32 5.70
CA THR A 127 -0.12 0.13 5.18
C THR A 127 -1.13 -0.41 6.21
N PHE A 128 -0.75 -0.47 7.48
CA PHE A 128 -1.63 -0.93 8.57
C PHE A 128 -2.84 0.00 8.80
N LEU A 129 -2.71 1.31 8.61
CA LEU A 129 -3.84 2.25 8.60
C LEU A 129 -4.85 1.88 7.52
N SER A 130 -4.37 1.69 6.31
CA SER A 130 -5.19 1.49 5.11
C SER A 130 -5.71 0.05 4.93
N VAL A 131 -5.37 -0.90 5.79
CA VAL A 131 -5.80 -2.33 5.70
C VAL A 131 -7.32 -2.54 5.87
N ASN A 132 -8.08 -1.55 6.34
CA ASN A 132 -9.55 -1.63 6.29
C ASN A 132 -10.15 -1.07 4.99
N GLU A 133 -9.36 -0.37 4.20
CA GLU A 133 -9.62 -0.22 2.78
C GLU A 133 -8.99 -1.44 2.13
N ASP A 134 -9.77 -2.23 1.44
CA ASP A 134 -9.26 -3.34 0.66
C ASP A 134 -8.08 -2.86 -0.22
N MET A 135 -6.85 -3.01 0.30
CA MET A 135 -5.60 -2.60 -0.35
C MET A 135 -5.27 -3.53 -1.52
N THR A 136 -6.21 -4.38 -1.91
CA THR A 136 -5.99 -5.21 -3.07
C THR A 136 -5.98 -4.33 -4.32
N THR A 137 -4.94 -4.45 -5.08
CA THR A 137 -4.85 -3.87 -6.41
C THR A 137 -5.51 -4.78 -7.44
N SER A 138 -5.89 -6.02 -7.03
CA SER A 138 -6.53 -6.98 -7.92
C SER A 138 -7.95 -6.55 -8.26
N THR A 139 -8.27 -6.53 -9.54
CA THR A 139 -9.62 -6.25 -10.07
C THR A 139 -10.52 -7.48 -10.11
N ILE A 140 -10.00 -8.67 -9.80
CA ILE A 140 -10.73 -9.95 -9.96
C ILE A 140 -11.93 -10.03 -9.01
N HIS A 141 -11.83 -9.42 -7.83
CA HIS A 141 -12.87 -9.44 -6.81
C HIS A 141 -13.71 -8.15 -6.73
N GLU A 142 -13.40 -7.15 -7.57
CA GLU A 142 -14.17 -5.91 -7.59
C GLU A 142 -15.56 -6.14 -8.20
N ASN A 143 -16.57 -5.60 -7.54
CA ASN A 143 -17.95 -5.67 -8.07
C ASN A 143 -18.16 -4.56 -9.10
N PHE A 144 -17.86 -4.84 -10.37
CA PHE A 144 -18.02 -3.88 -11.47
C PHE A 144 -19.47 -3.41 -11.67
N ASN A 145 -20.47 -4.08 -11.08
CA ASN A 145 -21.87 -3.65 -11.19
C ASN A 145 -22.15 -2.31 -10.47
N GLU A 146 -21.33 -1.93 -9.51
CA GLU A 146 -21.44 -0.66 -8.80
C GLU A 146 -20.36 0.36 -9.19
N ALA A 147 -19.45 -0.04 -10.08
CA ALA A 147 -18.38 0.83 -10.54
C ALA A 147 -18.92 2.05 -11.32
N ILE A 148 -18.23 3.17 -11.20
CA ILE A 148 -18.53 4.39 -11.94
C ILE A 148 -17.52 4.59 -13.07
N THR A 149 -18.02 4.93 -14.24
CA THR A 149 -17.18 5.21 -15.42
C THR A 149 -17.22 6.72 -15.70
N ASP A 150 -16.07 7.31 -15.94
CA ASP A 150 -15.97 8.73 -16.29
C ASP A 150 -16.18 8.97 -17.80
N GLU A 151 -16.11 10.24 -18.21
CA GLU A 151 -16.31 10.66 -19.60
C GLU A 151 -15.28 10.11 -20.60
N TYR A 152 -14.13 9.62 -20.09
CA TYR A 152 -13.06 9.00 -20.89
C TYR A 152 -13.19 7.47 -20.94
N GLY A 153 -14.18 6.90 -20.28
CA GLY A 153 -14.38 5.45 -20.19
C GLY A 153 -13.53 4.78 -19.09
N VAL A 154 -12.85 5.56 -18.26
CA VAL A 154 -12.05 5.01 -17.13
C VAL A 154 -12.98 4.67 -15.97
N THR A 155 -12.85 3.46 -15.49
CA THR A 155 -13.72 2.87 -14.47
C THR A 155 -13.07 2.94 -13.10
N TYR A 156 -13.85 3.37 -12.11
CA TYR A 156 -13.47 3.51 -10.72
C TYR A 156 -14.41 2.72 -9.82
N SER A 157 -13.97 2.41 -8.60
CA SER A 157 -14.88 1.97 -7.53
C SER A 157 -15.97 3.01 -7.26
N LYS A 158 -17.07 2.60 -6.66
CA LYS A 158 -18.23 3.45 -6.37
C LYS A 158 -17.86 4.73 -5.59
N ASP A 159 -16.93 4.62 -4.66
CA ASP A 159 -16.42 5.74 -3.86
C ASP A 159 -15.37 6.60 -4.59
N GLY A 160 -14.94 6.18 -5.78
CA GLY A 160 -13.93 6.85 -6.59
C GLY A 160 -12.48 6.68 -6.12
N ARG A 161 -12.24 5.88 -5.09
CA ARG A 161 -10.92 5.74 -4.47
C ARG A 161 -10.00 4.75 -5.18
N LYS A 162 -10.57 3.76 -5.90
CA LYS A 162 -9.81 2.83 -6.70
C LYS A 162 -10.03 3.11 -8.18
N LEU A 163 -8.96 3.21 -8.94
CA LEU A 163 -9.00 3.17 -10.40
C LEU A 163 -8.91 1.71 -10.80
N LEU A 164 -10.02 1.16 -11.32
CA LEU A 164 -10.13 -0.26 -11.62
C LEU A 164 -9.55 -0.59 -12.99
N ARG A 165 -9.97 0.15 -14.01
CA ARG A 165 -9.55 -0.09 -15.39
C ARG A 165 -9.79 1.11 -16.30
N SER A 166 -8.92 1.28 -17.28
CA SER A 166 -9.10 2.19 -18.42
C SER A 166 -9.42 1.43 -19.69
N PRO A 167 -10.12 2.04 -20.66
CA PRO A 167 -10.27 1.46 -21.99
C PRO A 167 -8.92 1.49 -22.72
N LYS A 168 -8.63 0.45 -23.52
CA LYS A 168 -7.37 0.36 -24.30
C LYS A 168 -7.24 1.49 -25.33
N GLU A 169 -8.38 2.05 -25.75
CA GLU A 169 -8.50 3.15 -26.69
C GLU A 169 -8.28 4.53 -26.05
N LEU A 170 -7.98 4.60 -24.75
CA LEU A 170 -7.69 5.86 -24.05
C LEU A 170 -6.55 6.59 -24.74
N ASP A 171 -6.84 7.76 -25.33
CA ASP A 171 -5.90 8.54 -26.15
C ASP A 171 -5.54 9.87 -25.50
N GLY A 172 -4.37 10.36 -25.83
CA GLY A 172 -3.91 11.69 -25.48
C GLY A 172 -3.51 11.86 -24.02
N ASN A 173 -4.14 12.79 -23.32
CA ASN A 173 -3.78 13.17 -21.95
C ASN A 173 -4.90 12.77 -20.99
N TYR A 174 -4.55 12.10 -19.91
CA TYR A 174 -5.49 11.75 -18.87
C TYR A 174 -5.00 12.17 -17.48
N SER A 175 -5.90 12.65 -16.65
CA SER A 175 -5.62 12.96 -15.25
C SER A 175 -6.49 12.10 -14.35
N ILE A 176 -5.87 11.25 -13.54
CA ILE A 176 -6.56 10.42 -12.57
C ILE A 176 -7.29 11.31 -11.55
N LYS A 177 -8.48 10.90 -11.10
CA LYS A 177 -9.28 11.64 -10.11
C LYS A 177 -8.47 11.92 -8.84
N LYS A 178 -8.60 13.13 -8.30
CA LYS A 178 -7.78 13.64 -7.17
C LYS A 178 -7.87 12.81 -5.89
N ASP A 179 -8.99 12.10 -5.68
CA ASP A 179 -9.22 11.33 -4.45
C ASP A 179 -8.81 9.85 -4.58
N THR A 180 -8.32 9.43 -5.77
CA THR A 180 -7.88 8.07 -6.01
C THR A 180 -6.70 7.72 -5.09
N LYS A 181 -6.85 6.60 -4.38
CA LYS A 181 -5.84 6.04 -3.46
C LYS A 181 -5.08 4.88 -4.10
N ILE A 182 -5.77 4.09 -4.90
CA ILE A 182 -5.25 2.84 -5.47
C ILE A 182 -5.41 2.87 -6.97
N ILE A 183 -4.34 2.55 -7.68
CA ILE A 183 -4.37 2.16 -9.08
C ILE A 183 -4.29 0.64 -9.10
N CYS A 184 -5.32 -0.04 -9.60
CA CYS A 184 -5.40 -1.50 -9.57
C CYS A 184 -4.44 -2.17 -10.56
N ASP A 185 -4.29 -3.49 -10.41
CA ASP A 185 -3.50 -4.31 -11.32
C ASP A 185 -4.04 -4.16 -12.75
N TRP A 186 -3.16 -4.04 -13.73
CA TRP A 186 -3.48 -3.86 -15.17
C TRP A 186 -4.39 -2.67 -15.49
N ALA A 187 -4.44 -1.65 -14.63
CA ALA A 187 -5.39 -0.54 -14.75
C ALA A 187 -5.30 0.23 -16.09
N PHE A 188 -4.10 0.39 -16.64
CA PHE A 188 -3.84 1.00 -17.95
C PHE A 188 -3.19 0.03 -18.95
N GLU A 189 -3.31 -1.27 -18.72
CA GLU A 189 -2.72 -2.29 -19.59
C GLU A 189 -3.14 -2.08 -21.07
N GLY A 190 -2.14 -1.97 -21.96
CA GLY A 190 -2.34 -1.85 -23.38
C GLY A 190 -2.92 -0.50 -23.85
N CYS A 191 -2.85 0.55 -23.03
CA CYS A 191 -3.23 1.92 -23.44
C CYS A 191 -2.17 2.53 -24.35
N THR A 192 -2.00 1.96 -25.54
CA THR A 192 -0.94 2.31 -26.49
C THR A 192 -1.00 3.73 -27.04
N SER A 193 -2.16 4.39 -26.95
CA SER A 193 -2.40 5.76 -27.45
C SER A 193 -2.32 6.82 -26.34
N LEU A 194 -2.22 6.43 -25.06
CA LEU A 194 -2.08 7.34 -23.92
C LEU A 194 -0.71 8.02 -23.96
N ARG A 195 -0.68 9.36 -24.05
CA ARG A 195 0.56 10.14 -24.21
C ARG A 195 1.05 10.79 -22.92
N SER A 196 0.13 11.15 -22.03
CA SER A 196 0.42 11.80 -20.77
C SER A 196 -0.54 11.33 -19.70
N LEU A 197 -0.01 11.01 -18.52
CA LEU A 197 -0.78 10.59 -17.37
C LEU A 197 -0.38 11.40 -16.13
N VAL A 198 -1.37 12.02 -15.49
CA VAL A 198 -1.17 12.69 -14.20
C VAL A 198 -1.66 11.77 -13.09
N VAL A 199 -0.74 11.30 -12.26
CA VAL A 199 -1.03 10.52 -11.05
C VAL A 199 -1.12 11.49 -9.87
N PRO A 200 -2.26 11.58 -9.15
CA PRO A 200 -2.43 12.53 -8.06
C PRO A 200 -1.63 12.12 -6.82
N GLU A 201 -1.30 13.11 -5.98
CA GLU A 201 -0.58 12.90 -4.71
C GLU A 201 -1.36 12.06 -3.67
N SER A 202 -2.63 11.84 -3.91
CA SER A 202 -3.47 10.99 -3.05
C SER A 202 -3.17 9.50 -3.18
N VAL A 203 -2.54 9.06 -4.31
CA VAL A 203 -2.24 7.65 -4.58
C VAL A 203 -1.20 7.13 -3.60
N ILE A 204 -1.52 6.00 -2.99
CA ILE A 204 -0.67 5.31 -2.01
C ILE A 204 -0.24 3.92 -2.46
N SER A 205 -0.97 3.32 -3.41
CA SER A 205 -0.67 1.98 -3.93
C SER A 205 -0.85 1.93 -5.44
N ILE A 206 0.06 1.21 -6.11
CA ILE A 206 0.01 0.94 -7.55
C ILE A 206 0.16 -0.56 -7.76
N GLY A 207 -0.75 -1.13 -8.52
CA GLY A 207 -0.85 -2.55 -8.80
C GLY A 207 0.14 -3.05 -9.84
N GLU A 208 0.23 -4.37 -9.95
CA GLU A 208 1.07 -5.06 -10.90
C GLU A 208 0.66 -4.73 -12.34
N SER A 209 1.65 -4.58 -13.23
CA SER A 209 1.42 -4.32 -14.65
C SER A 209 0.47 -3.14 -14.93
N ALA A 210 0.37 -2.21 -13.99
CA ALA A 210 -0.60 -1.10 -14.08
C ALA A 210 -0.41 -0.26 -15.36
N PHE A 211 0.80 -0.17 -15.90
CA PHE A 211 1.15 0.61 -17.09
C PHE A 211 1.76 -0.25 -18.19
N ASP A 212 1.51 -1.57 -18.14
CA ASP A 212 2.00 -2.49 -19.15
C ASP A 212 1.53 -2.08 -20.55
N GLY A 213 2.45 -2.06 -21.51
CA GLY A 213 2.17 -1.75 -22.91
C GLY A 213 1.72 -0.32 -23.19
N CYS A 214 1.89 0.63 -22.26
CA CYS A 214 1.60 2.06 -22.48
C CYS A 214 2.65 2.71 -23.40
N THR A 215 2.86 2.22 -24.60
CA THR A 215 4.01 2.52 -25.46
C THR A 215 4.14 3.98 -25.88
N SER A 216 3.03 4.74 -25.92
CA SER A 216 3.06 6.19 -26.26
C SER A 216 3.23 7.10 -25.03
N LEU A 217 3.15 6.55 -23.81
CA LEU A 217 3.29 7.34 -22.59
C LEU A 217 4.74 7.83 -22.44
N SER A 218 4.97 9.12 -22.59
CA SER A 218 6.31 9.69 -22.66
C SER A 218 7.02 9.73 -21.29
N SER A 219 6.26 9.95 -20.22
CA SER A 219 6.81 10.02 -18.87
C SER A 219 5.77 9.67 -17.82
N LEU A 220 6.25 9.18 -16.68
CA LEU A 220 5.43 8.88 -15.49
C LEU A 220 6.13 9.37 -14.24
N VAL A 221 5.35 9.93 -13.32
CA VAL A 221 5.82 10.31 -11.98
C VAL A 221 5.16 9.42 -10.95
N ILE A 222 5.96 8.72 -10.14
CA ILE A 222 5.48 8.05 -8.91
C ILE A 222 5.42 9.11 -7.82
N PRO A 223 4.21 9.45 -7.29
CA PRO A 223 4.05 10.48 -6.27
C PRO A 223 4.73 10.15 -4.95
N ASN A 224 4.93 11.17 -4.13
CA ASN A 224 5.65 11.04 -2.86
C ASN A 224 4.93 10.16 -1.82
N ARG A 225 3.61 10.02 -1.91
CA ARG A 225 2.79 9.21 -0.97
C ARG A 225 2.65 7.76 -1.36
N VAL A 226 3.15 7.33 -2.50
CA VAL A 226 3.12 5.91 -2.89
C VAL A 226 4.03 5.11 -1.95
N VAL A 227 3.46 4.20 -1.20
CA VAL A 227 4.15 3.35 -0.22
C VAL A 227 4.17 1.88 -0.64
N SER A 228 3.31 1.50 -1.58
CA SER A 228 3.19 0.13 -2.08
C SER A 228 3.21 0.10 -3.60
N ILE A 229 4.05 -0.78 -4.14
CA ILE A 229 4.11 -1.15 -5.55
C ILE A 229 4.14 -2.67 -5.59
N LYS A 230 3.20 -3.25 -6.36
CA LYS A 230 3.15 -4.70 -6.58
C LYS A 230 3.78 -5.04 -7.92
N GLY A 231 4.71 -6.01 -7.90
CA GLY A 231 5.35 -6.51 -9.11
C GLY A 231 5.95 -5.45 -10.03
N ASN A 232 6.21 -5.81 -11.27
CA ASN A 232 6.67 -4.87 -12.29
C ASN A 232 5.50 -4.04 -12.84
N LEU A 233 5.56 -2.71 -12.70
CA LEU A 233 4.53 -1.80 -13.20
C LEU A 233 4.60 -1.56 -14.70
N PHE A 234 5.74 -1.84 -15.35
CA PHE A 234 6.19 -1.16 -16.56
C PHE A 234 6.51 -2.11 -17.69
N CYS A 235 6.01 -3.33 -17.69
CA CYS A 235 6.27 -4.25 -18.78
C CYS A 235 5.90 -3.60 -20.12
N GLY A 236 6.82 -3.60 -21.09
CA GLY A 236 6.59 -2.94 -22.39
C GLY A 236 6.51 -1.41 -22.38
N TRP A 237 6.76 -0.73 -21.25
CA TRP A 237 6.84 0.74 -21.19
C TRP A 237 8.25 1.23 -20.81
N TYR A 238 8.82 2.13 -21.62
CA TYR A 238 10.20 2.60 -21.49
C TYR A 238 10.33 4.14 -21.49
N GLY A 239 9.24 4.85 -21.24
CA GLY A 239 9.26 6.31 -21.08
C GLY A 239 10.08 6.78 -19.88
N GLU A 240 10.21 8.08 -19.70
CA GLU A 240 10.93 8.66 -18.58
C GLU A 240 10.21 8.39 -17.25
N LEU A 241 10.89 7.77 -16.29
CA LEU A 241 10.36 7.54 -14.94
C LEU A 241 10.99 8.49 -13.94
N LYS A 242 10.15 9.20 -13.19
CA LYS A 242 10.55 9.97 -12.02
C LYS A 242 9.89 9.38 -10.76
N CYS A 243 10.70 8.95 -9.80
CA CYS A 243 10.21 8.50 -8.49
C CYS A 243 10.39 9.61 -7.46
N LEU A 244 9.28 10.12 -6.90
CA LEU A 244 9.28 11.09 -5.80
C LEU A 244 9.06 10.42 -4.45
N SER A 245 8.57 9.18 -4.45
CA SER A 245 8.33 8.43 -3.22
C SER A 245 9.63 8.15 -2.48
N PRO A 246 9.69 8.42 -1.16
CA PRO A 246 10.84 8.08 -0.33
C PRO A 246 10.96 6.57 -0.02
N TYR A 247 9.97 5.79 -0.45
CA TYR A 247 9.90 4.34 -0.20
C TYR A 247 10.49 3.50 -1.32
N PHE A 248 10.91 4.14 -2.42
CA PHE A 248 11.51 3.47 -3.56
C PHE A 248 12.72 4.26 -4.05
N ILE A 249 13.66 3.56 -4.64
CA ILE A 249 14.85 4.13 -5.27
C ILE A 249 14.83 3.77 -6.74
N TYR A 250 14.85 4.78 -7.61
CA TYR A 250 15.01 4.58 -9.03
C TYR A 250 16.37 5.08 -9.48
N GLU A 251 17.23 4.19 -9.93
CA GLU A 251 18.57 4.50 -10.41
C GLU A 251 19.01 3.51 -11.49
N ASN A 252 19.76 3.98 -12.47
CA ASN A 252 20.31 3.17 -13.56
C ASN A 252 19.24 2.26 -14.22
N ASN A 253 18.06 2.80 -14.48
CA ASN A 253 16.91 2.10 -15.04
C ASN A 253 16.41 0.90 -14.20
N VAL A 254 16.68 0.89 -12.91
CA VAL A 254 16.18 -0.12 -11.97
C VAL A 254 15.41 0.55 -10.85
N LEU A 255 14.20 0.06 -10.60
CA LEU A 255 13.39 0.42 -9.46
C LEU A 255 13.60 -0.59 -8.33
N PHE A 256 14.01 -0.10 -7.18
CA PHE A 256 14.22 -0.86 -5.96
C PHE A 256 13.25 -0.42 -4.86
N ASP A 257 13.11 -1.26 -3.84
CA ASP A 257 12.60 -0.80 -2.55
C ASP A 257 13.59 0.19 -1.87
N LYS A 258 13.17 0.81 -0.79
CA LYS A 258 13.93 1.84 -0.06
C LYS A 258 15.34 1.40 0.36
N ASP A 259 15.48 0.14 0.74
CA ASP A 259 16.72 -0.40 1.29
C ASP A 259 17.60 -1.07 0.23
N LYS A 260 17.15 -1.04 -1.03
CA LYS A 260 17.75 -1.76 -2.16
C LYS A 260 17.88 -3.26 -1.92
N SER A 261 16.99 -3.81 -1.12
CA SER A 261 16.93 -5.23 -0.83
C SER A 261 16.13 -6.00 -1.87
N THR A 262 15.22 -5.34 -2.57
CA THR A 262 14.36 -5.94 -3.59
C THR A 262 14.45 -5.17 -4.90
N ILE A 263 14.68 -5.88 -6.02
CA ILE A 263 14.47 -5.36 -7.37
C ILE A 263 12.98 -5.49 -7.68
N ILE A 264 12.31 -4.35 -7.94
CA ILE A 264 10.89 -4.29 -8.29
C ILE A 264 10.73 -4.32 -9.82
N SER A 265 11.55 -3.57 -10.55
CA SER A 265 11.49 -3.51 -12.00
C SER A 265 12.84 -3.14 -12.60
N PHE A 266 13.30 -3.92 -13.55
CA PHE A 266 14.45 -3.65 -14.40
C PHE A 266 13.95 -3.12 -15.75
N ARG A 267 14.42 -1.92 -16.16
CA ARG A 267 13.88 -1.20 -17.30
C ARG A 267 14.92 -0.87 -18.40
N ASP A 268 16.10 -1.44 -18.31
CA ASP A 268 17.15 -1.24 -19.32
C ASP A 268 17.01 -2.27 -20.45
N GLN A 269 16.50 -1.79 -21.58
CA GLN A 269 16.21 -2.65 -22.75
C GLN A 269 17.43 -2.93 -23.60
N ASP A 270 18.44 -2.09 -23.52
CA ASP A 270 19.62 -2.16 -24.41
C ASP A 270 20.77 -2.94 -23.77
N THR A 271 20.71 -3.15 -22.47
CA THR A 271 21.79 -3.82 -21.76
C THR A 271 21.79 -5.33 -22.05
N THR A 272 22.96 -5.83 -22.39
CA THR A 272 23.17 -7.28 -22.68
C THR A 272 23.65 -8.05 -21.45
N SER A 273 24.09 -7.34 -20.40
CA SER A 273 24.60 -7.96 -19.18
C SER A 273 24.28 -7.09 -17.96
N TYR A 274 23.86 -7.72 -16.88
CA TYR A 274 23.61 -7.03 -15.62
C TYR A 274 24.16 -7.83 -14.44
N VAL A 275 24.72 -7.11 -13.47
CA VAL A 275 25.18 -7.67 -12.20
C VAL A 275 24.29 -7.15 -11.11
N ILE A 276 23.51 -8.02 -10.50
CA ILE A 276 22.65 -7.65 -9.37
C ILE A 276 23.53 -7.20 -8.19
N PRO A 277 23.25 -6.05 -7.56
CA PRO A 277 24.01 -5.56 -6.40
C PRO A 277 24.04 -6.57 -5.25
N ALA A 278 25.18 -6.68 -4.56
CA ALA A 278 25.38 -7.65 -3.49
C ALA A 278 24.47 -7.48 -2.25
N GLY A 279 23.78 -6.32 -2.12
CA GLY A 279 22.80 -6.08 -1.04
C GLY A 279 21.40 -6.58 -1.37
N VAL A 280 21.13 -6.96 -2.63
CA VAL A 280 19.81 -7.45 -3.05
C VAL A 280 19.59 -8.85 -2.48
N THR A 281 18.44 -9.04 -1.84
CA THR A 281 18.01 -10.32 -1.25
C THR A 281 16.82 -10.93 -1.98
N SER A 282 16.08 -10.10 -2.75
CA SER A 282 14.87 -10.51 -3.47
C SER A 282 14.80 -9.91 -4.87
N ILE A 283 14.34 -10.70 -5.82
CA ILE A 283 13.91 -10.28 -7.15
C ILE A 283 12.37 -10.37 -7.15
N GLY A 284 11.68 -9.26 -7.41
CA GLY A 284 10.23 -9.19 -7.39
C GLY A 284 9.55 -9.92 -8.54
N ASP A 285 8.21 -10.02 -8.46
CA ASP A 285 7.40 -10.61 -9.52
C ASP A 285 7.55 -9.80 -10.80
N CYS A 286 7.70 -10.51 -11.93
CA CYS A 286 7.88 -9.91 -13.27
C CYS A 286 9.05 -8.90 -13.38
N ALA A 287 10.00 -8.86 -12.44
CA ALA A 287 10.98 -7.79 -12.32
C ALA A 287 11.86 -7.59 -13.55
N PHE A 288 12.19 -8.63 -14.28
CA PHE A 288 12.97 -8.62 -15.54
C PHE A 288 12.13 -9.04 -16.75
N GLU A 289 10.81 -9.04 -16.62
CA GLU A 289 9.93 -9.46 -17.73
C GLU A 289 10.17 -8.63 -18.99
N GLY A 290 10.30 -9.34 -20.14
CA GLY A 290 10.53 -8.71 -21.44
C GLY A 290 11.93 -8.15 -21.66
N CYS A 291 12.92 -8.50 -20.83
CA CYS A 291 14.32 -8.10 -21.03
C CYS A 291 14.99 -8.94 -22.14
N GLU A 292 14.53 -8.76 -23.38
CA GLU A 292 14.95 -9.57 -24.55
C GLU A 292 16.44 -9.43 -24.89
N SER A 293 17.06 -8.30 -24.59
CA SER A 293 18.48 -8.05 -24.86
C SER A 293 19.42 -8.63 -23.80
N LEU A 294 18.90 -9.01 -22.63
CA LEU A 294 19.72 -9.43 -21.48
C LEU A 294 20.22 -10.87 -21.63
N ASN A 295 21.47 -11.02 -22.09
CA ASN A 295 22.08 -12.33 -22.35
C ASN A 295 22.87 -12.88 -21.15
N SER A 296 23.21 -12.03 -20.19
CA SER A 296 24.03 -12.41 -19.02
C SER A 296 23.53 -11.71 -17.76
N LEU A 297 23.21 -12.49 -16.74
CA LEU A 297 22.81 -11.98 -15.43
C LEU A 297 23.64 -12.67 -14.34
N VAL A 298 24.29 -11.85 -13.51
CA VAL A 298 24.99 -12.36 -12.32
C VAL A 298 24.10 -12.15 -11.10
N ILE A 299 23.67 -13.25 -10.50
CA ILE A 299 22.87 -13.26 -9.28
C ILE A 299 23.79 -13.54 -8.09
N PRO A 300 23.92 -12.61 -7.12
CA PRO A 300 24.78 -12.80 -5.96
C PRO A 300 24.17 -13.80 -4.96
N ASN A 301 25.01 -14.38 -4.09
CA ASN A 301 24.57 -15.32 -3.06
C ASN A 301 23.62 -14.69 -2.01
N SER A 302 23.50 -13.37 -1.99
CA SER A 302 22.56 -12.67 -1.10
C SER A 302 21.09 -12.83 -1.54
N VAL A 303 20.82 -13.12 -2.82
CA VAL A 303 19.46 -13.34 -3.33
C VAL A 303 18.94 -14.67 -2.79
N THR A 304 17.88 -14.59 -2.01
CA THR A 304 17.22 -15.76 -1.38
C THR A 304 15.81 -15.98 -1.91
N SER A 305 15.25 -15.00 -2.64
CA SER A 305 13.88 -15.07 -3.20
C SER A 305 13.86 -14.55 -4.63
N ILE A 306 13.11 -15.26 -5.47
CA ILE A 306 12.81 -14.85 -6.85
C ILE A 306 11.30 -14.97 -7.01
N GLY A 307 10.68 -13.87 -7.42
CA GLY A 307 9.25 -13.76 -7.61
C GLY A 307 8.72 -14.53 -8.82
N GLU A 308 7.40 -14.61 -8.91
CA GLU A 308 6.70 -15.25 -10.01
C GLU A 308 7.02 -14.52 -11.32
N SER A 309 7.22 -15.29 -12.40
CA SER A 309 7.48 -14.74 -13.73
C SER A 309 8.62 -13.73 -13.83
N ALA A 310 9.53 -13.69 -12.85
CA ALA A 310 10.58 -12.67 -12.75
C ALA A 310 11.42 -12.49 -14.01
N PHE A 311 11.58 -13.54 -14.82
CA PHE A 311 12.35 -13.55 -16.06
C PHE A 311 11.53 -13.99 -17.28
N SER A 312 10.21 -13.85 -17.23
CA SER A 312 9.35 -14.19 -18.36
C SER A 312 9.74 -13.36 -19.59
N PHE A 313 9.73 -14.00 -20.76
CA PHE A 313 10.10 -13.36 -22.03
C PHE A 313 11.53 -12.77 -22.07
N CYS A 314 12.44 -13.21 -21.21
CA CYS A 314 13.87 -13.07 -21.42
C CYS A 314 14.33 -14.19 -22.38
N ILE A 315 14.98 -13.87 -23.49
CA ILE A 315 15.39 -14.85 -24.51
C ILE A 315 16.88 -15.21 -24.32
#